data_2996b7533c8b67dab5756aeaf1e5d6fe
#
_entry.id   2996b7533c8b67dab5756aeaf1e5d6fe
#
_cell.length_a   1.000
_cell.length_b   1.000
_cell.length_c   1.000
_cell.angle_alpha   90.00
_cell.angle_beta   90.00
_cell.angle_gamma   90.00
#
_symmetry.space_group_name_H-M   'P 1'
#
loop_
_entity.id
_entity.type
_entity.pdbx_description
1 polymer ?
#
loop_
_entity_poly.entity_id
_entity_poly.type
_entity_poly.pdbx_seq_one_letter_code
_entity_poly.pdbx_strand_id
1 'polypeptide(L)'
;MTHGPGMPGRGGDAAADASPDETVAGFAALRGGVAWGAGLPRSTLAARGPDAVRFVDGFTTAAVAAVACGAGVEGFFTDARGWVICLANILRTDDGLRIDLPAGMAARLHAHLEHYHIRERVELADETAAWSHLVVAGPAAGAWLAAHVEGPLPEAILHHRAAMIAGVPVEIVRIDSYGPMGFLLRLAATDLATLSARFEADAIAVPAAAAVWQAARIEAGMPDTEDVTEKTLPQELCRDERAISFTKGCYLGQETVARIDAVGHVNRRFVTVAIQCPVSPPAAVEVEGEVAGMLTSICRSPTLGCGLGLGLLQTKLIDSGRPLTVSGRPASVVALPLVPPPLGTTSDTPDVVPAVPYHPEGELLLKATRFDVIRIGESGGLRSRDVIRHPGSVVIVPLVSREEVCLVEVVRVAVGATLLELPAGTLDRVESLEEAARRELAEETGYRAGRMTPLVSMWMSPGILRERMHVFVAEDLVPGPQALEPGEQIRIRPVGWAEALAMCFDGRIEDAKTIAALLMVEARR
;
A
#
# COMPACT_ATOMS: atom_id res chain seq x y z
N MET A 1 -37.76 -11.24 30.11
CA MET A 1 -38.24 -10.16 29.23
C MET A 1 -37.79 -8.84 29.85
N THR A 2 -36.67 -8.31 29.38
CA THR A 2 -36.26 -6.91 29.64
C THR A 2 -35.56 -6.44 28.37
N HIS A 3 -36.26 -5.55 27.67
CA HIS A 3 -35.75 -4.89 26.45
C HIS A 3 -34.55 -4.01 26.81
N GLY A 4 -33.42 -4.24 26.15
CA GLY A 4 -32.30 -3.30 26.14
C GLY A 4 -32.62 -2.07 25.26
N PRO A 5 -32.01 -0.91 25.54
CA PRO A 5 -32.31 0.32 24.82
C PRO A 5 -31.79 0.23 23.38
N GLY A 6 -32.68 0.54 22.43
CA GLY A 6 -32.38 0.62 21.01
C GLY A 6 -31.34 1.71 20.74
N MET A 7 -30.43 1.42 19.83
CA MET A 7 -29.48 2.41 19.30
C MET A 7 -30.24 3.57 18.62
N PRO A 8 -29.81 4.82 18.82
CA PRO A 8 -30.37 5.94 18.08
C PRO A 8 -30.07 5.79 16.58
N GLY A 9 -31.13 5.92 15.78
CA GLY A 9 -31.05 5.88 14.33
C GLY A 9 -30.06 6.94 13.80
N ARG A 10 -29.27 6.55 12.81
CA ARG A 10 -28.40 7.44 12.03
C ARG A 10 -29.27 8.56 11.44
N GLY A 11 -29.01 9.80 11.86
CA GLY A 11 -29.47 10.98 11.12
C GLY A 11 -28.82 10.94 9.73
N GLY A 12 -29.65 10.70 8.72
CA GLY A 12 -29.26 10.84 7.33
C GLY A 12 -29.12 12.34 7.02
N ASP A 13 -27.91 12.85 7.06
CA ASP A 13 -27.57 14.11 6.41
C ASP A 13 -26.90 13.79 5.09
N ALA A 14 -27.50 14.33 4.04
CA ALA A 14 -27.23 14.15 2.65
C ALA A 14 -25.75 14.42 2.31
N ALA A 15 -24.96 13.35 2.21
CA ALA A 15 -23.89 13.35 1.23
C ALA A 15 -24.57 13.38 -0.14
N ALA A 16 -24.58 14.53 -0.81
CA ALA A 16 -25.00 14.62 -2.19
C ALA A 16 -24.20 13.55 -2.95
N ASP A 17 -24.91 12.58 -3.55
CA ASP A 17 -24.31 11.55 -4.38
C ASP A 17 -23.57 12.28 -5.51
N ALA A 18 -22.22 12.24 -5.47
CA ALA A 18 -21.42 12.79 -6.55
C ALA A 18 -21.80 12.08 -7.85
N SER A 19 -21.84 12.84 -8.93
CA SER A 19 -22.10 12.25 -10.24
C SER A 19 -21.06 11.19 -10.59
N PRO A 20 -21.37 10.19 -11.42
CA PRO A 20 -20.40 9.22 -11.90
C PRO A 20 -19.15 9.87 -12.49
N ASP A 21 -19.30 10.98 -13.19
CA ASP A 21 -18.19 11.72 -13.82
C ASP A 21 -17.27 12.37 -12.78
N GLU A 22 -17.79 12.96 -11.71
CA GLU A 22 -17.01 13.51 -10.61
C GLU A 22 -16.22 12.44 -9.86
N THR A 23 -16.82 11.26 -9.67
CA THR A 23 -16.15 10.12 -9.06
C THR A 23 -14.99 9.63 -9.93
N VAL A 24 -15.17 9.56 -11.24
CA VAL A 24 -14.12 9.18 -12.20
C VAL A 24 -12.98 10.22 -12.20
N ALA A 25 -13.32 11.51 -12.25
CA ALA A 25 -12.32 12.60 -12.21
C ALA A 25 -11.51 12.59 -10.91
N GLY A 26 -12.17 12.42 -9.75
CA GLY A 26 -11.51 12.31 -8.45
C GLY A 26 -10.54 11.13 -8.38
N PHE A 27 -10.91 9.96 -8.94
CA PHE A 27 -10.00 8.82 -9.02
C PHE A 27 -8.84 9.05 -9.97
N ALA A 28 -9.07 9.64 -11.13
CA ALA A 28 -8.00 9.97 -12.06
C ALA A 28 -6.96 10.91 -11.41
N ALA A 29 -7.43 11.91 -10.67
CA ALA A 29 -6.58 12.84 -9.93
C ALA A 29 -5.81 12.14 -8.79
N LEU A 30 -6.46 11.26 -8.05
CA LEU A 30 -5.80 10.48 -6.98
C LEU A 30 -4.71 9.55 -7.52
N ARG A 31 -4.81 9.08 -8.77
CA ARG A 31 -3.84 8.18 -9.41
C ARG A 31 -2.74 8.90 -10.19
N GLY A 32 -3.02 10.01 -10.82
CA GLY A 32 -2.10 10.68 -11.73
C GLY A 32 -1.77 12.14 -11.40
N GLY A 33 -2.41 12.72 -10.39
CA GLY A 33 -2.31 14.15 -10.07
C GLY A 33 -2.47 14.45 -8.59
N VAL A 34 -3.41 15.34 -8.27
CA VAL A 34 -3.76 15.77 -6.91
C VAL A 34 -5.27 15.69 -6.74
N ALA A 35 -5.73 14.85 -5.81
CA ALA A 35 -7.10 14.84 -5.33
C ALA A 35 -7.16 15.49 -3.93
N TRP A 36 -8.24 16.21 -3.63
CA TRP A 36 -8.49 16.75 -2.31
C TRP A 36 -9.96 16.61 -1.91
N GLY A 37 -10.23 16.65 -0.59
CA GLY A 37 -11.61 16.58 -0.08
C GLY A 37 -11.64 16.37 1.42
N ALA A 38 -12.85 16.22 1.98
CA ALA A 38 -13.02 15.98 3.42
C ALA A 38 -12.42 14.63 3.89
N GLY A 39 -12.11 13.70 2.97
CA GLY A 39 -11.72 12.36 3.34
C GLY A 39 -12.88 11.58 3.96
N LEU A 40 -12.55 10.54 4.73
CA LEU A 40 -13.53 9.83 5.56
C LEU A 40 -13.71 10.52 6.91
N PRO A 41 -14.92 10.48 7.48
CA PRO A 41 -15.18 11.09 8.80
C PRO A 41 -14.27 10.52 9.89
N ARG A 42 -13.78 11.37 10.77
CA ARG A 42 -12.86 11.01 11.86
C ARG A 42 -13.32 11.60 13.18
N SER A 43 -12.85 11.00 14.26
CA SER A 43 -12.99 11.51 15.62
C SER A 43 -11.61 11.86 16.20
N THR A 44 -11.58 12.82 17.13
CA THR A 44 -10.34 13.28 17.76
C THR A 44 -10.50 13.24 19.28
N LEU A 45 -9.63 12.49 19.96
CA LEU A 45 -9.49 12.51 21.40
C LEU A 45 -8.15 13.15 21.78
N ALA A 46 -8.14 14.12 22.66
CA ALA A 46 -6.94 14.71 23.23
C ALA A 46 -6.64 14.09 24.60
N ALA A 47 -5.36 13.85 24.88
CA ALA A 47 -4.86 13.48 26.21
C ALA A 47 -3.73 14.46 26.58
N ARG A 48 -3.99 15.35 27.54
CA ARG A 48 -3.07 16.41 27.96
C ARG A 48 -2.60 16.24 29.40
N GLY A 49 -1.46 16.80 29.69
CA GLY A 49 -0.91 16.81 31.05
C GLY A 49 0.37 15.98 31.18
N PRO A 50 1.05 16.12 32.34
CA PRO A 50 2.38 15.56 32.54
C PRO A 50 2.44 14.01 32.51
N ASP A 51 1.33 13.35 32.79
CA ASP A 51 1.25 11.89 32.81
C ASP A 51 0.59 11.33 31.52
N ALA A 52 0.11 12.18 30.59
CA ALA A 52 -0.67 11.78 29.42
C ALA A 52 0.00 10.70 28.56
N VAL A 53 1.27 10.88 28.24
CA VAL A 53 2.02 9.93 27.41
C VAL A 53 2.15 8.58 28.09
N ARG A 54 2.57 8.55 29.34
CA ARG A 54 2.72 7.32 30.12
C ARG A 54 1.38 6.63 30.32
N PHE A 55 0.32 7.40 30.58
CA PHE A 55 -1.03 6.88 30.75
C PHE A 55 -1.52 6.20 29.46
N VAL A 56 -1.52 6.89 28.32
CA VAL A 56 -1.97 6.33 27.05
C VAL A 56 -1.09 5.15 26.61
N ASP A 57 0.23 5.22 26.84
CA ASP A 57 1.14 4.12 26.53
C ASP A 57 0.75 2.81 27.23
N GLY A 58 0.14 2.87 28.43
CA GLY A 58 -0.38 1.71 29.15
C GLY A 58 -1.65 1.08 28.57
N PHE A 59 -2.28 1.65 27.56
CA PHE A 59 -3.55 1.18 26.96
C PHE A 59 -3.48 0.87 25.48
N THR A 60 -2.33 1.07 24.85
CA THR A 60 -2.15 0.80 23.42
C THR A 60 -1.01 -0.19 23.15
N THR A 61 -1.11 -0.92 22.06
CA THR A 61 -0.08 -1.85 21.60
C THR A 61 1.17 -1.14 21.10
N ALA A 62 1.09 0.14 20.73
CA ALA A 62 2.20 0.94 20.20
C ALA A 62 3.08 1.52 21.31
N ALA A 63 4.38 1.71 21.04
CA ALA A 63 5.35 2.32 21.96
C ALA A 63 5.26 3.86 21.94
N VAL A 64 4.18 4.42 22.48
CA VAL A 64 3.90 5.87 22.46
C VAL A 64 4.95 6.68 23.24
N ALA A 65 5.48 6.11 24.33
CA ALA A 65 6.51 6.76 25.15
C ALA A 65 7.81 7.04 24.38
N ALA A 66 8.09 6.30 23.29
CA ALA A 66 9.26 6.48 22.44
C ALA A 66 9.05 7.49 21.30
N VAL A 67 7.82 7.99 21.11
CA VAL A 67 7.49 8.90 19.99
C VAL A 67 7.95 10.31 20.32
N ALA A 68 8.73 10.92 19.43
CA ALA A 68 9.16 12.30 19.54
C ALA A 68 8.01 13.29 19.27
N CYS A 69 8.09 14.51 19.82
CA CYS A 69 7.15 15.58 19.46
C CYS A 69 7.22 15.88 17.95
N GLY A 70 6.05 16.08 17.32
CA GLY A 70 5.93 16.24 15.87
C GLY A 70 5.93 14.93 15.10
N ALA A 71 6.00 13.78 15.77
CA ALA A 71 5.85 12.45 15.19
C ALA A 71 4.60 11.74 15.73
N GLY A 72 4.24 10.62 15.13
CA GLY A 72 3.13 9.79 15.57
C GLY A 72 3.39 8.31 15.32
N VAL A 73 2.51 7.48 15.86
CA VAL A 73 2.54 6.04 15.72
C VAL A 73 1.12 5.51 15.57
N GLU A 74 0.96 4.46 14.79
CA GLU A 74 -0.27 3.69 14.72
C GLU A 74 -0.33 2.70 15.89
N GLY A 75 -1.48 2.50 16.50
CA GLY A 75 -1.63 1.56 17.60
C GLY A 75 -3.05 1.10 17.82
N PHE A 76 -3.19 -0.13 18.31
CA PHE A 76 -4.47 -0.64 18.77
C PHE A 76 -4.72 -0.27 20.23
N PHE A 77 -5.91 0.20 20.53
CA PHE A 77 -6.42 0.18 21.88
C PHE A 77 -7.17 -1.11 22.12
N THR A 78 -6.87 -1.78 23.22
CA THR A 78 -7.43 -3.10 23.54
C THR A 78 -8.15 -3.08 24.88
N ASP A 79 -9.11 -4.00 25.05
CA ASP A 79 -9.68 -4.29 26.37
C ASP A 79 -8.76 -5.23 27.18
N ALA A 80 -9.14 -5.55 28.42
CA ALA A 80 -8.38 -6.43 29.30
C ALA A 80 -8.20 -7.87 28.76
N ARG A 81 -8.98 -8.27 27.76
CA ARG A 81 -8.89 -9.58 27.09
C ARG A 81 -8.00 -9.52 25.85
N GLY A 82 -7.47 -8.35 25.48
CA GLY A 82 -6.69 -8.11 24.29
C GLY A 82 -7.53 -7.95 23.02
N TRP A 83 -8.85 -7.78 23.12
CA TRP A 83 -9.70 -7.51 21.96
C TRP A 83 -9.61 -6.04 21.55
N VAL A 84 -9.57 -5.79 20.25
CA VAL A 84 -9.46 -4.45 19.68
C VAL A 84 -10.71 -3.62 19.99
N ILE A 85 -10.50 -2.46 20.60
CA ILE A 85 -11.50 -1.40 20.74
C ILE A 85 -11.50 -0.56 19.47
N CYS A 86 -10.31 -0.10 19.06
CA CYS A 86 -10.09 0.63 17.81
C CYS A 86 -8.62 0.61 17.40
N LEU A 87 -8.37 0.88 16.12
CA LEU A 87 -7.08 1.27 15.57
C LEU A 87 -7.02 2.79 15.53
N ALA A 88 -5.93 3.39 15.94
CA ALA A 88 -5.77 4.84 16.03
C ALA A 88 -4.40 5.32 15.55
N ASN A 89 -4.35 6.55 15.06
CA ASN A 89 -3.11 7.29 14.90
C ASN A 89 -2.88 8.17 16.13
N ILE A 90 -1.77 7.97 16.81
CA ILE A 90 -1.44 8.65 18.07
C ILE A 90 -0.30 9.62 17.77
N LEU A 91 -0.61 10.90 17.75
CA LEU A 91 0.30 11.98 17.41
C LEU A 91 0.85 12.64 18.69
N ARG A 92 2.17 12.79 18.78
CA ARG A 92 2.84 13.41 19.92
C ARG A 92 2.89 14.92 19.72
N THR A 93 2.19 15.66 20.59
CA THR A 93 2.16 17.13 20.62
C THR A 93 2.97 17.69 21.80
N ASP A 94 3.20 19.00 21.83
CA ASP A 94 3.94 19.66 22.92
C ASP A 94 3.23 19.55 24.27
N ASP A 95 1.88 19.50 24.26
CA ASP A 95 1.04 19.46 25.45
C ASP A 95 0.53 18.06 25.83
N GLY A 96 0.88 17.04 25.02
CA GLY A 96 0.42 15.68 25.27
C GLY A 96 0.32 14.81 24.02
N LEU A 97 -0.85 14.28 23.79
CA LEU A 97 -1.17 13.41 22.66
C LEU A 97 -2.48 13.84 22.00
N ARG A 98 -2.52 13.71 20.70
CA ARG A 98 -3.75 13.77 19.92
C ARG A 98 -3.96 12.39 19.27
N ILE A 99 -5.11 11.82 19.55
CA ILE A 99 -5.49 10.48 19.12
C ILE A 99 -6.54 10.64 18.01
N ASP A 100 -6.15 10.31 16.79
CA ASP A 100 -6.97 10.41 15.60
C ASP A 100 -7.60 9.05 15.33
N LEU A 101 -8.92 9.00 15.33
CA LEU A 101 -9.76 7.80 15.41
C LEU A 101 -10.71 7.71 14.22
N PRO A 102 -11.16 6.50 13.86
CA PRO A 102 -12.35 6.36 13.03
C PRO A 102 -13.57 7.06 13.64
N ALA A 103 -14.50 7.47 12.79
CA ALA A 103 -15.70 8.20 13.22
C ALA A 103 -16.47 7.46 14.31
N GLY A 104 -16.96 8.22 15.31
CA GLY A 104 -17.78 7.71 16.41
C GLY A 104 -17.03 6.96 17.51
N MET A 105 -15.69 6.82 17.39
CA MET A 105 -14.91 6.04 18.36
C MET A 105 -14.41 6.88 19.57
N ALA A 106 -14.45 8.22 19.50
CA ALA A 106 -13.93 9.06 20.58
C ALA A 106 -14.64 8.82 21.93
N ALA A 107 -15.95 8.82 21.95
CA ALA A 107 -16.72 8.59 23.19
C ALA A 107 -16.46 7.21 23.79
N ARG A 108 -16.34 6.17 22.95
CA ARG A 108 -16.05 4.79 23.41
C ARG A 108 -14.65 4.69 24.00
N LEU A 109 -13.66 5.24 23.33
CA LEU A 109 -12.28 5.22 23.81
C LEU A 109 -12.12 6.10 25.06
N HIS A 110 -12.74 7.29 25.08
CA HIS A 110 -12.76 8.17 26.25
C HIS A 110 -13.31 7.44 27.48
N ALA A 111 -14.49 6.83 27.38
CA ALA A 111 -15.09 6.08 28.48
C ALA A 111 -14.21 4.89 28.93
N HIS A 112 -13.55 4.22 27.98
CA HIS A 112 -12.62 3.15 28.31
C HIS A 112 -11.40 3.64 29.08
N LEU A 113 -10.76 4.71 28.66
CA LEU A 113 -9.59 5.28 29.34
C LEU A 113 -9.97 5.86 30.72
N GLU A 114 -11.09 6.59 30.81
CA GLU A 114 -11.61 7.13 32.09
C GLU A 114 -11.93 6.06 33.13
N HIS A 115 -12.34 4.85 32.68
CA HIS A 115 -12.58 3.73 33.60
C HIS A 115 -11.33 3.33 34.40
N TYR A 116 -10.13 3.51 33.83
CA TYR A 116 -8.85 3.19 34.45
C TYR A 116 -8.11 4.42 34.99
N HIS A 117 -8.66 5.63 34.79
CA HIS A 117 -8.10 6.88 35.27
C HIS A 117 -8.37 7.04 36.76
N ILE A 118 -7.34 6.97 37.61
CA ILE A 118 -7.48 7.01 39.07
C ILE A 118 -6.80 8.23 39.66
N ARG A 119 -5.53 8.47 39.33
CA ARG A 119 -4.70 9.53 39.97
C ARG A 119 -3.68 10.17 39.04
N GLU A 120 -3.63 9.72 37.81
CA GLU A 120 -2.74 10.27 36.78
C GLU A 120 -3.18 11.71 36.48
N ARG A 121 -2.19 12.59 36.31
CA ARG A 121 -2.45 13.98 35.92
C ARG A 121 -2.58 14.05 34.39
N VAL A 122 -3.70 13.56 33.92
CA VAL A 122 -4.10 13.56 32.51
C VAL A 122 -5.51 14.11 32.39
N GLU A 123 -5.73 14.95 31.40
CA GLU A 123 -7.05 15.43 30.98
C GLU A 123 -7.37 14.76 29.63
N LEU A 124 -8.49 14.07 29.59
CA LEU A 124 -9.00 13.43 28.35
C LEU A 124 -10.17 14.29 27.84
N ALA A 125 -10.13 14.67 26.56
CA ALA A 125 -11.17 15.50 25.96
C ALA A 125 -11.54 15.01 24.56
N ASP A 126 -12.84 14.80 24.31
CA ASP A 126 -13.35 14.60 22.95
C ASP A 126 -13.41 15.97 22.25
N GLU A 127 -12.52 16.16 21.28
CA GLU A 127 -12.39 17.39 20.51
C GLU A 127 -12.96 17.26 19.09
N THR A 128 -13.69 16.20 18.81
CA THR A 128 -14.21 15.91 17.46
C THR A 128 -14.94 17.09 16.83
N ALA A 129 -15.77 17.79 17.60
CA ALA A 129 -16.54 18.93 17.10
C ALA A 129 -15.70 20.19 16.84
N ALA A 130 -14.51 20.30 17.43
CA ALA A 130 -13.64 21.47 17.28
C ALA A 130 -12.81 21.43 15.99
N TRP A 131 -12.63 20.24 15.43
CA TRP A 131 -11.73 20.01 14.30
C TRP A 131 -12.46 19.55 13.05
N SER A 132 -11.99 20.03 11.91
CA SER A 132 -12.30 19.51 10.58
C SER A 132 -11.03 19.00 9.90
N HIS A 133 -11.23 18.21 8.87
CA HIS A 133 -10.14 17.58 8.13
C HIS A 133 -10.32 17.77 6.63
N LEU A 134 -9.22 18.07 5.94
CA LEU A 134 -9.11 17.91 4.49
C LEU A 134 -7.99 16.93 4.20
N VAL A 135 -8.19 16.09 3.23
CA VAL A 135 -7.18 15.18 2.70
C VAL A 135 -6.69 15.71 1.36
N VAL A 136 -5.39 15.70 1.16
CA VAL A 136 -4.74 15.95 -0.12
C VAL A 136 -3.91 14.71 -0.46
N ALA A 137 -4.21 14.04 -1.55
CA ALA A 137 -3.52 12.80 -1.91
C ALA A 137 -3.33 12.66 -3.42
N GLY A 138 -2.39 11.80 -3.82
CA GLY A 138 -2.01 11.54 -5.20
C GLY A 138 -0.53 11.81 -5.46
N PRO A 139 0.03 11.33 -6.58
CA PRO A 139 1.48 11.41 -6.84
C PRO A 139 2.07 12.83 -6.80
N ALA A 140 1.29 13.83 -7.21
CA ALA A 140 1.72 15.23 -7.20
C ALA A 140 1.32 15.99 -5.91
N ALA A 141 0.66 15.33 -4.93
CA ALA A 141 0.16 15.98 -3.72
C ALA A 141 1.26 16.67 -2.90
N GLY A 142 2.43 16.05 -2.77
CA GLY A 142 3.56 16.63 -2.06
C GLY A 142 4.07 17.92 -2.71
N ALA A 143 4.31 17.90 -4.01
CA ALA A 143 4.78 19.07 -4.75
C ALA A 143 3.74 20.20 -4.76
N TRP A 144 2.46 19.85 -4.97
CA TRP A 144 1.36 20.80 -4.93
C TRP A 144 1.22 21.45 -3.55
N LEU A 145 1.20 20.64 -2.48
CA LEU A 145 1.05 21.18 -1.12
C LEU A 145 2.25 22.03 -0.71
N ALA A 146 3.48 21.65 -1.10
CA ALA A 146 4.69 22.42 -0.83
C ALA A 146 4.66 23.84 -1.45
N ALA A 147 3.95 24.02 -2.55
CA ALA A 147 3.74 25.34 -3.17
C ALA A 147 2.74 26.24 -2.37
N HIS A 148 1.98 25.66 -1.45
CA HIS A 148 0.95 26.36 -0.68
C HIS A 148 1.31 26.60 0.78
N VAL A 149 2.44 26.05 1.26
CA VAL A 149 2.89 26.17 2.66
C VAL A 149 4.33 26.64 2.75
N GLU A 150 4.63 27.38 3.81
CA GLU A 150 6.02 27.73 4.13
C GLU A 150 6.69 26.59 4.92
N GLY A 151 7.94 26.29 4.57
CA GLY A 151 8.77 25.26 5.19
C GLY A 151 8.52 23.84 4.66
N PRO A 152 9.33 22.86 5.11
CA PRO A 152 9.30 21.50 4.58
C PRO A 152 8.02 20.76 4.99
N LEU A 153 7.52 19.88 4.13
CA LEU A 153 6.42 18.97 4.49
C LEU A 153 6.92 17.81 5.39
N PRO A 154 6.04 17.24 6.23
CA PRO A 154 6.37 16.00 6.93
C PRO A 154 6.67 14.87 5.93
N GLU A 155 7.81 14.19 6.07
CA GLU A 155 8.24 13.12 5.16
C GLU A 155 7.79 11.73 5.63
N ALA A 156 8.03 11.41 6.92
CA ALA A 156 7.65 10.11 7.44
C ALA A 156 6.16 10.03 7.80
N ILE A 157 5.58 8.84 7.68
CA ILE A 157 4.18 8.58 8.03
C ILE A 157 3.92 8.96 9.48
N LEU A 158 2.79 9.65 9.71
CA LEU A 158 2.35 10.22 10.99
C LEU A 158 3.26 11.31 11.58
N HIS A 159 4.32 11.72 10.87
CA HIS A 159 4.96 12.99 11.21
C HIS A 159 4.01 14.13 10.91
N HIS A 160 4.04 15.16 11.75
CA HIS A 160 3.13 16.28 11.65
C HIS A 160 3.77 17.59 12.09
N ARG A 161 3.23 18.69 11.58
CA ARG A 161 3.61 20.05 12.01
C ARG A 161 2.51 21.05 11.78
N ALA A 162 2.54 22.13 12.56
CA ALA A 162 1.72 23.31 12.29
C ALA A 162 2.21 24.06 11.03
N ALA A 163 1.28 24.63 10.29
CA ALA A 163 1.53 25.43 9.10
C ALA A 163 0.41 26.45 8.86
N MET A 164 0.62 27.33 7.88
CA MET A 164 -0.40 28.25 7.38
C MET A 164 -0.65 27.94 5.91
N ILE A 165 -1.90 27.83 5.49
CA ILE A 165 -2.31 27.74 4.11
C ILE A 165 -3.30 28.86 3.81
N ALA A 166 -2.94 29.79 2.94
CA ALA A 166 -3.77 30.94 2.58
C ALA A 166 -4.30 31.74 3.80
N GLY A 167 -3.52 31.85 4.85
CA GLY A 167 -3.88 32.54 6.09
C GLY A 167 -4.70 31.69 7.08
N VAL A 168 -4.98 30.42 6.77
CA VAL A 168 -5.66 29.48 7.65
C VAL A 168 -4.65 28.63 8.41
N PRO A 169 -4.68 28.58 9.76
CA PRO A 169 -3.85 27.68 10.54
C PRO A 169 -4.25 26.22 10.29
N VAL A 170 -3.27 25.38 9.98
CA VAL A 170 -3.49 23.94 9.77
C VAL A 170 -2.41 23.13 10.48
N GLU A 171 -2.73 21.92 10.86
CA GLU A 171 -1.75 20.89 11.17
C GLU A 171 -1.68 19.93 9.99
N ILE A 172 -0.49 19.78 9.42
CA ILE A 172 -0.24 18.87 8.30
C ILE A 172 0.29 17.57 8.87
N VAL A 173 -0.40 16.45 8.60
CA VAL A 173 -0.01 15.09 9.00
C VAL A 173 0.26 14.27 7.75
N ARG A 174 1.40 13.61 7.67
CA ARG A 174 1.71 12.68 6.58
C ARG A 174 0.95 11.37 6.76
N ILE A 175 0.15 10.96 5.78
CA ILE A 175 -0.66 9.73 5.84
C ILE A 175 -0.48 8.89 4.57
N ASP A 176 -0.81 7.59 4.66
CA ASP A 176 -0.85 6.65 3.53
C ASP A 176 -2.18 5.87 3.42
N SER A 177 -3.17 6.27 4.19
CA SER A 177 -4.48 5.61 4.26
C SER A 177 -5.27 5.61 2.94
N TYR A 178 -4.91 6.49 2.01
CA TYR A 178 -5.56 6.65 0.70
C TYR A 178 -4.60 6.44 -0.47
N GLY A 179 -3.45 5.87 -0.19
CA GLY A 179 -2.36 5.64 -1.13
C GLY A 179 -1.03 6.19 -0.61
N PRO A 180 0.06 5.94 -1.31
CA PRO A 180 1.41 6.13 -0.77
C PRO A 180 1.81 7.60 -0.58
N MET A 181 1.14 8.56 -1.24
CA MET A 181 1.39 10.00 -1.07
C MET A 181 0.09 10.69 -0.66
N GLY A 182 -0.03 11.01 0.64
CA GLY A 182 -1.19 11.70 1.19
C GLY A 182 -0.85 12.55 2.41
N PHE A 183 -1.65 13.58 2.62
CA PHE A 183 -1.59 14.48 3.77
C PHE A 183 -2.99 14.70 4.32
N LEU A 184 -3.11 14.63 5.64
CA LEU A 184 -4.28 15.08 6.36
C LEU A 184 -4.00 16.51 6.85
N LEU A 185 -4.87 17.43 6.50
CA LEU A 185 -4.85 18.81 6.97
C LEU A 185 -5.92 18.92 8.04
N ARG A 186 -5.52 19.08 9.30
CA ARG A 186 -6.42 19.35 10.41
C ARG A 186 -6.49 20.84 10.64
N LEU A 187 -7.70 21.37 10.79
CA LEU A 187 -7.98 22.79 10.96
C LEU A 187 -9.19 22.99 11.89
N ALA A 188 -9.34 24.20 12.41
CA ALA A 188 -10.54 24.52 13.18
C ALA A 188 -11.80 24.34 12.30
N ALA A 189 -12.87 23.83 12.87
CA ALA A 189 -14.10 23.56 12.13
C ALA A 189 -14.68 24.81 11.45
N THR A 190 -14.44 26.00 12.05
CA THR A 190 -14.84 27.31 11.51
C THR A 190 -14.13 27.70 10.23
N ASP A 191 -12.94 27.14 9.97
CA ASP A 191 -12.07 27.52 8.86
C ASP A 191 -12.21 26.62 7.64
N LEU A 192 -12.97 25.53 7.75
CA LEU A 192 -13.15 24.54 6.71
C LEU A 192 -13.65 25.15 5.40
N ALA A 193 -14.70 25.97 5.47
CA ALA A 193 -15.29 26.59 4.27
C ALA A 193 -14.29 27.53 3.57
N THR A 194 -13.47 28.27 4.36
CA THR A 194 -12.47 29.19 3.82
C THR A 194 -11.37 28.45 3.06
N LEU A 195 -10.86 27.36 3.64
CA LEU A 195 -9.80 26.58 3.00
C LEU A 195 -10.33 25.79 1.80
N SER A 196 -11.52 25.21 1.89
CA SER A 196 -12.17 24.49 0.77
C SER A 196 -12.37 25.41 -0.43
N ALA A 197 -12.88 26.62 -0.24
CA ALA A 197 -13.05 27.58 -1.32
C ALA A 197 -11.70 27.98 -2.00
N ARG A 198 -10.60 27.95 -1.26
CA ARG A 198 -9.26 28.17 -1.84
C ARG A 198 -8.81 27.01 -2.73
N PHE A 199 -9.07 25.78 -2.30
CA PHE A 199 -8.73 24.58 -3.07
C PHE A 199 -9.64 24.43 -4.30
N GLU A 200 -10.91 24.80 -4.19
CA GLU A 200 -11.85 24.82 -5.33
C GLU A 200 -11.44 25.81 -6.43
N ALA A 201 -10.78 26.91 -6.05
CA ALA A 201 -10.28 27.89 -6.99
C ALA A 201 -8.96 27.48 -7.67
N ASP A 202 -8.32 26.42 -7.22
CA ASP A 202 -7.08 25.90 -7.81
C ASP A 202 -7.41 25.00 -9.02
N ALA A 203 -6.73 25.23 -10.14
CA ALA A 203 -6.98 24.50 -11.38
C ALA A 203 -6.31 23.11 -11.43
N ILE A 204 -5.42 22.79 -10.48
CA ILE A 204 -4.60 21.56 -10.48
C ILE A 204 -5.22 20.50 -9.60
N ALA A 205 -5.67 20.90 -8.40
CA ALA A 205 -6.21 19.97 -7.42
C ALA A 205 -7.70 19.70 -7.67
N VAL A 206 -8.06 18.44 -7.86
CA VAL A 206 -9.41 18.02 -8.21
C VAL A 206 -10.18 17.61 -6.94
N PRO A 207 -11.38 18.13 -6.69
CA PRO A 207 -12.21 17.70 -5.57
C PRO A 207 -12.62 16.22 -5.72
N ALA A 208 -12.56 15.46 -4.63
CA ALA A 208 -12.88 14.05 -4.59
C ALA A 208 -13.99 13.77 -3.57
N ALA A 209 -15.04 13.11 -4.01
CA ALA A 209 -16.19 12.73 -3.20
C ALA A 209 -15.84 11.61 -2.20
N ALA A 210 -16.70 11.39 -1.20
CA ALA A 210 -16.54 10.36 -0.19
C ALA A 210 -16.35 8.95 -0.76
N ALA A 211 -17.02 8.63 -1.87
CA ALA A 211 -16.90 7.35 -2.56
C ALA A 211 -15.46 7.10 -3.08
N VAL A 212 -14.75 8.15 -3.51
CA VAL A 212 -13.35 8.07 -3.95
C VAL A 212 -12.46 7.69 -2.76
N TRP A 213 -12.62 8.36 -1.61
CA TRP A 213 -11.87 8.11 -0.41
C TRP A 213 -12.14 6.72 0.17
N GLN A 214 -13.41 6.28 0.15
CA GLN A 214 -13.77 4.93 0.60
C GLN A 214 -13.10 3.85 -0.26
N ALA A 215 -13.15 4.00 -1.58
CA ALA A 215 -12.51 3.04 -2.46
C ALA A 215 -10.97 3.09 -2.34
N ALA A 216 -10.37 4.27 -2.19
CA ALA A 216 -8.93 4.41 -1.96
C ALA A 216 -8.49 3.73 -0.65
N ARG A 217 -9.26 3.88 0.45
CA ARG A 217 -9.04 3.18 1.71
C ARG A 217 -9.07 1.67 1.53
N ILE A 218 -10.09 1.16 0.86
CA ILE A 218 -10.25 -0.28 0.61
C ILE A 218 -9.10 -0.81 -0.25
N GLU A 219 -8.69 -0.08 -1.29
CA GLU A 219 -7.54 -0.42 -2.13
C GLU A 219 -6.20 -0.35 -1.37
N ALA A 220 -6.10 0.49 -0.35
CA ALA A 220 -4.94 0.55 0.55
C ALA A 220 -5.00 -0.52 1.68
N GLY A 221 -6.09 -1.26 1.81
CA GLY A 221 -6.27 -2.26 2.85
C GLY A 221 -6.42 -1.71 4.27
N MET A 222 -6.80 -0.44 4.39
CA MET A 222 -6.95 0.20 5.69
C MET A 222 -8.28 -0.19 6.35
N PRO A 223 -8.26 -0.81 7.55
CA PRO A 223 -9.47 -1.12 8.29
C PRO A 223 -10.14 0.15 8.81
N ASP A 224 -11.46 0.11 8.92
CA ASP A 224 -12.29 1.12 9.58
C ASP A 224 -13.14 0.47 10.68
N THR A 225 -14.02 1.23 11.32
CA THR A 225 -14.83 0.77 12.47
C THR A 225 -15.66 -0.48 12.13
N GLU A 226 -16.26 -0.53 10.94
CA GLU A 226 -17.06 -1.68 10.50
C GLU A 226 -16.23 -2.95 10.27
N ASP A 227 -14.92 -2.81 10.05
CA ASP A 227 -14.01 -3.93 9.80
C ASP A 227 -13.51 -4.57 11.11
N VAL A 228 -13.64 -3.87 12.24
CA VAL A 228 -13.31 -4.36 13.58
C VAL A 228 -14.54 -4.99 14.21
N THR A 229 -14.70 -6.29 14.01
CA THR A 229 -15.82 -7.06 14.57
C THR A 229 -15.59 -7.43 16.04
N GLU A 230 -16.60 -7.98 16.72
CA GLU A 230 -16.46 -8.45 18.10
C GLU A 230 -15.30 -9.46 18.24
N LYS A 231 -14.54 -9.35 19.31
CA LYS A 231 -13.41 -10.25 19.66
C LYS A 231 -12.31 -10.27 18.60
N THR A 232 -12.15 -9.20 17.83
CA THR A 232 -11.02 -9.06 16.90
C THR A 232 -9.72 -8.87 17.69
N LEU A 233 -8.71 -9.65 17.34
CA LEU A 233 -7.35 -9.52 17.89
C LEU A 233 -6.52 -8.56 17.03
N PRO A 234 -5.55 -7.83 17.61
CA PRO A 234 -4.67 -6.93 16.85
C PRO A 234 -4.01 -7.60 15.64
N GLN A 235 -3.44 -8.80 15.82
CA GLN A 235 -2.75 -9.53 14.76
C GLN A 235 -3.68 -10.01 13.63
N GLU A 236 -4.98 -10.16 13.89
CA GLU A 236 -5.94 -10.50 12.84
C GLU A 236 -6.09 -9.40 11.79
N LEU A 237 -5.75 -8.14 12.13
CA LEU A 237 -5.84 -6.98 11.23
C LEU A 237 -4.58 -6.78 10.37
N CYS A 238 -3.56 -7.64 10.51
CA CYS A 238 -2.35 -7.67 9.67
C CYS A 238 -1.60 -6.32 9.63
N ARG A 239 -1.48 -5.67 10.80
CA ARG A 239 -0.74 -4.41 10.95
C ARG A 239 0.33 -4.49 12.04
N ASP A 240 0.82 -5.68 12.31
CA ASP A 240 1.70 -5.98 13.45
C ASP A 240 2.96 -5.11 13.43
N GLU A 241 3.64 -5.02 12.29
CA GLU A 241 4.88 -4.25 12.13
C GLU A 241 4.70 -2.75 12.38
N ARG A 242 3.49 -2.22 12.19
CA ARG A 242 3.19 -0.79 12.31
C ARG A 242 2.56 -0.42 13.63
N ALA A 243 1.69 -1.28 14.15
CA ALA A 243 0.78 -0.96 15.23
C ALA A 243 1.06 -1.72 16.54
N ILE A 244 2.01 -2.69 16.56
CA ILE A 244 2.31 -3.49 17.75
C ILE A 244 3.79 -3.42 18.07
N SER A 245 4.12 -2.97 19.28
CA SER A 245 5.47 -3.07 19.81
C SER A 245 5.56 -4.27 20.75
N PHE A 246 6.35 -5.26 20.37
CA PHE A 246 6.61 -6.45 21.19
C PHE A 246 7.72 -6.23 22.23
N THR A 247 8.37 -5.06 22.22
CA THR A 247 9.50 -4.72 23.11
C THR A 247 9.16 -3.64 24.15
N LYS A 248 8.00 -3.02 24.07
CA LYS A 248 7.55 -1.99 25.05
C LYS A 248 7.18 -2.60 26.39
N GLY A 249 6.99 -1.74 27.41
CA GLY A 249 6.46 -2.11 28.73
C GLY A 249 5.03 -2.64 28.69
N CYS A 250 4.51 -3.00 29.88
CA CYS A 250 3.17 -3.58 30.01
C CYS A 250 2.06 -2.62 29.55
N TYR A 251 1.05 -3.16 28.90
CA TYR A 251 -0.18 -2.46 28.54
C TYR A 251 -1.40 -3.38 28.73
N LEU A 252 -2.59 -2.80 28.78
CA LEU A 252 -3.82 -3.53 28.97
C LEU A 252 -4.08 -4.51 27.80
N GLY A 253 -4.30 -5.80 28.10
CA GLY A 253 -4.53 -6.85 27.10
C GLY A 253 -3.26 -7.49 26.51
N GLN A 254 -2.06 -7.07 26.94
CA GLN A 254 -0.78 -7.55 26.41
C GLN A 254 -0.62 -9.08 26.48
N GLU A 255 -1.12 -9.74 27.53
CA GLU A 255 -0.96 -11.19 27.69
C GLU A 255 -1.50 -11.98 26.48
N THR A 256 -2.68 -11.60 26.00
CA THR A 256 -3.29 -12.24 24.82
C THR A 256 -2.47 -11.93 23.57
N VAL A 257 -2.05 -10.68 23.35
CA VAL A 257 -1.26 -10.27 22.17
C VAL A 257 0.07 -10.99 22.14
N ALA A 258 0.80 -11.04 23.26
CA ALA A 258 2.08 -11.75 23.35
C ALA A 258 1.92 -13.28 23.18
N ARG A 259 0.82 -13.86 23.66
CA ARG A 259 0.54 -15.28 23.47
C ARG A 259 0.30 -15.61 21.99
N ILE A 260 -0.43 -14.79 21.26
CA ILE A 260 -0.68 -14.99 19.83
C ILE A 260 0.62 -14.85 19.04
N ASP A 261 1.47 -13.89 19.38
CA ASP A 261 2.81 -13.74 18.79
C ASP A 261 3.65 -15.01 19.00
N ALA A 262 3.70 -15.53 20.22
CA ALA A 262 4.43 -16.76 20.54
C ALA A 262 3.86 -18.01 19.83
N VAL A 263 2.54 -18.07 19.55
CA VAL A 263 1.89 -19.15 18.80
C VAL A 263 2.18 -19.02 17.30
N GLY A 264 2.42 -17.80 16.80
CA GLY A 264 2.83 -17.52 15.43
C GLY A 264 1.73 -17.65 14.37
N HIS A 265 0.45 -17.77 14.75
CA HIS A 265 -0.67 -17.76 13.81
C HIS A 265 -1.97 -17.27 14.43
N VAL A 266 -2.85 -16.74 13.58
CA VAL A 266 -4.21 -16.31 13.91
C VAL A 266 -5.25 -17.18 13.18
N ASN A 267 -6.41 -17.35 13.78
CA ASN A 267 -7.51 -18.13 13.18
C ASN A 267 -8.22 -17.39 12.06
N ARG A 268 -8.23 -16.06 12.11
CA ARG A 268 -8.81 -15.19 11.09
C ARG A 268 -7.75 -14.18 10.63
N ARG A 269 -7.84 -13.77 9.40
CA ARG A 269 -6.95 -12.76 8.83
C ARG A 269 -7.77 -11.74 8.05
N PHE A 270 -7.46 -10.46 8.26
CA PHE A 270 -8.02 -9.37 7.49
C PHE A 270 -7.43 -9.38 6.09
N VAL A 271 -8.28 -9.53 5.11
CA VAL A 271 -7.87 -9.71 3.72
C VAL A 271 -8.69 -8.86 2.79
N THR A 272 -8.14 -8.61 1.61
CA THR A 272 -8.82 -7.97 0.50
C THR A 272 -9.28 -9.05 -0.47
N VAL A 273 -10.54 -8.98 -0.89
CA VAL A 273 -11.16 -9.94 -1.81
C VAL A 273 -11.67 -9.21 -3.03
N ALA A 274 -11.20 -9.62 -4.22
CA ALA A 274 -11.74 -9.19 -5.49
C ALA A 274 -12.98 -10.03 -5.84
N ILE A 275 -14.04 -9.37 -6.32
CA ILE A 275 -15.32 -9.96 -6.72
C ILE A 275 -15.73 -9.42 -8.09
N GLN A 276 -16.36 -10.23 -8.92
CA GLN A 276 -16.72 -9.81 -10.30
C GLN A 276 -17.58 -8.55 -10.35
N CYS A 277 -18.51 -8.42 -9.43
CA CYS A 277 -19.37 -7.22 -9.31
C CYS A 277 -19.49 -6.85 -7.83
N PRO A 278 -19.52 -5.57 -7.49
CA PRO A 278 -19.79 -5.14 -6.12
C PRO A 278 -21.13 -5.70 -5.63
N VAL A 279 -21.15 -6.07 -4.36
CA VAL A 279 -22.34 -6.43 -3.60
C VAL A 279 -22.48 -5.50 -2.41
N SER A 280 -23.63 -5.42 -1.80
CA SER A 280 -23.79 -4.59 -0.58
C SER A 280 -23.13 -5.25 0.60
N PRO A 281 -22.35 -4.49 1.42
CA PRO A 281 -21.83 -5.01 2.68
C PRO A 281 -22.93 -5.08 3.76
N PRO A 282 -22.85 -6.00 4.75
CA PRO A 282 -21.88 -7.07 4.83
C PRO A 282 -22.20 -8.24 3.88
N ALA A 283 -21.17 -8.88 3.32
CA ALA A 283 -21.34 -10.01 2.40
C ALA A 283 -20.53 -11.22 2.84
N ALA A 284 -21.16 -12.39 2.85
CA ALA A 284 -20.48 -13.64 3.22
C ALA A 284 -19.50 -14.08 2.14
N VAL A 285 -18.32 -14.52 2.57
CA VAL A 285 -17.36 -15.24 1.72
C VAL A 285 -17.49 -16.71 2.04
N GLU A 286 -17.67 -17.53 1.02
CA GLU A 286 -17.86 -18.97 1.15
C GLU A 286 -16.77 -19.73 0.40
N VAL A 287 -16.38 -20.88 0.94
CA VAL A 287 -15.48 -21.86 0.34
C VAL A 287 -16.25 -23.16 0.26
N GLU A 288 -16.68 -23.59 -0.93
CA GLU A 288 -17.49 -24.80 -1.15
C GLU A 288 -18.76 -24.87 -0.26
N GLY A 289 -19.40 -23.70 -0.02
CA GLY A 289 -20.62 -23.60 0.80
C GLY A 289 -20.35 -23.46 2.31
N GLU A 290 -19.11 -23.51 2.78
CA GLU A 290 -18.72 -23.20 4.15
C GLU A 290 -18.40 -21.72 4.28
N VAL A 291 -19.01 -21.02 5.25
CA VAL A 291 -18.77 -19.57 5.46
C VAL A 291 -17.37 -19.35 6.04
N ALA A 292 -16.50 -18.74 5.27
CA ALA A 292 -15.15 -18.37 5.67
C ALA A 292 -15.10 -17.08 6.50
N GLY A 293 -16.09 -16.20 6.35
CA GLY A 293 -16.19 -14.91 7.06
C GLY A 293 -17.02 -13.91 6.30
N MET A 294 -16.85 -12.62 6.64
CA MET A 294 -17.67 -11.54 6.10
C MET A 294 -16.79 -10.43 5.53
N LEU A 295 -17.17 -9.90 4.37
CA LEU A 295 -16.66 -8.61 3.87
C LEU A 295 -17.51 -7.51 4.49
N THR A 296 -16.88 -6.63 5.22
CA THR A 296 -17.53 -5.56 5.99
C THR A 296 -17.45 -4.22 5.26
N SER A 297 -16.43 -4.03 4.43
CA SER A 297 -16.25 -2.87 3.54
C SER A 297 -16.19 -3.35 2.09
N ILE A 298 -16.99 -2.73 1.20
CA ILE A 298 -17.01 -3.12 -0.22
C ILE A 298 -17.12 -1.85 -1.08
N CYS A 299 -16.37 -1.84 -2.18
CA CYS A 299 -16.45 -0.79 -3.20
C CYS A 299 -16.34 -1.38 -4.62
N ARG A 300 -16.55 -0.54 -5.63
CA ARG A 300 -16.02 -0.79 -6.96
C ARG A 300 -14.60 -0.25 -7.02
N SER A 301 -13.61 -1.12 -7.20
CA SER A 301 -12.22 -0.71 -7.38
C SER A 301 -12.00 -0.17 -8.79
N PRO A 302 -11.61 1.10 -8.95
CA PRO A 302 -11.26 1.63 -10.27
C PRO A 302 -9.93 1.03 -10.78
N THR A 303 -9.04 0.65 -9.86
CA THR A 303 -7.74 0.04 -10.20
C THR A 303 -7.92 -1.34 -10.83
N LEU A 304 -8.84 -2.16 -10.30
CA LEU A 304 -9.09 -3.52 -10.79
C LEU A 304 -10.26 -3.60 -11.77
N GLY A 305 -11.10 -2.55 -11.87
CA GLY A 305 -12.32 -2.56 -12.68
C GLY A 305 -13.41 -3.50 -12.19
N CYS A 306 -13.26 -4.08 -10.99
CA CYS A 306 -14.19 -5.05 -10.39
C CYS A 306 -14.60 -4.62 -8.97
N GLY A 307 -15.42 -5.43 -8.31
CA GLY A 307 -15.72 -5.27 -6.89
C GLY A 307 -14.50 -5.60 -6.04
N LEU A 308 -14.33 -4.89 -4.95
CA LEU A 308 -13.27 -5.12 -3.97
C LEU A 308 -13.84 -4.99 -2.56
N GLY A 309 -13.54 -5.93 -1.68
CA GLY A 309 -14.02 -5.91 -0.31
C GLY A 309 -12.93 -6.25 0.70
N LEU A 310 -13.05 -5.68 1.89
CA LEU A 310 -12.23 -5.97 3.07
C LEU A 310 -13.03 -6.77 4.09
N GLY A 311 -12.39 -7.72 4.76
CA GLY A 311 -13.03 -8.46 5.83
C GLY A 311 -12.14 -9.46 6.54
N LEU A 312 -12.61 -9.93 7.70
CA LEU A 312 -11.96 -10.96 8.49
C LEU A 312 -12.44 -12.35 8.04
N LEU A 313 -11.51 -13.11 7.46
CA LEU A 313 -11.78 -14.47 6.99
C LEU A 313 -10.96 -15.52 7.73
N GLN A 314 -11.51 -16.73 7.87
CA GLN A 314 -10.83 -17.88 8.49
C GLN A 314 -9.59 -18.28 7.68
N THR A 315 -8.42 -18.18 8.29
CA THR A 315 -7.12 -18.46 7.66
C THR A 315 -7.09 -19.86 7.03
N LYS A 316 -7.58 -20.88 7.75
CA LYS A 316 -7.62 -22.25 7.27
C LYS A 316 -8.40 -22.42 5.95
N LEU A 317 -9.48 -21.67 5.77
CA LEU A 317 -10.33 -21.78 4.57
C LEU A 317 -9.71 -21.02 3.39
N ILE A 318 -9.23 -19.80 3.61
CA ILE A 318 -8.63 -18.99 2.53
C ILE A 318 -7.29 -19.55 2.03
N ASP A 319 -6.54 -20.23 2.90
CA ASP A 319 -5.25 -20.85 2.54
C ASP A 319 -5.42 -22.29 2.00
N SER A 320 -6.66 -22.80 1.91
CA SER A 320 -6.94 -24.15 1.41
C SER A 320 -6.74 -24.31 -0.10
N GLY A 321 -6.61 -23.21 -0.85
CA GLY A 321 -6.54 -23.22 -2.32
C GLY A 321 -7.88 -23.55 -3.02
N ARG A 322 -8.97 -23.73 -2.25
CA ARG A 322 -10.30 -24.00 -2.79
C ARG A 322 -10.96 -22.72 -3.32
N PRO A 323 -11.87 -22.84 -4.31
CA PRO A 323 -12.57 -21.68 -4.86
C PRO A 323 -13.36 -20.91 -3.81
N LEU A 324 -13.18 -19.58 -3.81
CA LEU A 324 -13.99 -18.67 -3.00
C LEU A 324 -15.16 -18.12 -3.81
N THR A 325 -16.29 -17.91 -3.13
CA THR A 325 -17.46 -17.23 -3.69
C THR A 325 -17.97 -16.16 -2.74
N VAL A 326 -18.55 -15.10 -3.32
CA VAL A 326 -19.30 -14.07 -2.59
C VAL A 326 -20.66 -13.93 -3.28
N SER A 327 -21.74 -14.18 -2.55
CA SER A 327 -23.10 -14.22 -3.12
C SER A 327 -23.20 -15.14 -4.35
N GLY A 328 -22.56 -16.31 -4.29
CA GLY A 328 -22.54 -17.29 -5.38
C GLY A 328 -21.67 -16.92 -6.59
N ARG A 329 -20.89 -15.84 -6.53
CA ARG A 329 -20.00 -15.38 -7.62
C ARG A 329 -18.55 -15.67 -7.27
N PRO A 330 -17.72 -16.03 -8.27
CA PRO A 330 -16.30 -16.27 -8.04
C PRO A 330 -15.62 -15.05 -7.41
N ALA A 331 -14.76 -15.33 -6.44
CA ALA A 331 -13.98 -14.33 -5.71
C ALA A 331 -12.55 -14.83 -5.49
N SER A 332 -11.61 -13.92 -5.24
CA SER A 332 -10.22 -14.26 -4.94
C SER A 332 -9.61 -13.28 -3.95
N VAL A 333 -8.79 -13.80 -3.04
CA VAL A 333 -7.96 -12.96 -2.18
C VAL A 333 -6.90 -12.27 -3.04
N VAL A 334 -6.74 -10.96 -2.85
CA VAL A 334 -5.73 -10.16 -3.57
C VAL A 334 -4.72 -9.57 -2.59
N ALA A 335 -3.46 -9.54 -3.01
CA ALA A 335 -2.40 -8.93 -2.22
C ALA A 335 -2.51 -7.40 -2.26
N LEU A 336 -2.15 -6.76 -1.15
CA LEU A 336 -2.09 -5.31 -1.00
C LEU A 336 -0.63 -4.84 -0.81
N PRO A 337 -0.35 -3.59 -1.12
CA PRO A 337 -1.23 -2.59 -1.72
C PRO A 337 -1.49 -2.85 -3.20
N LEU A 338 -2.69 -2.51 -3.68
CA LEU A 338 -3.02 -2.58 -5.12
C LEU A 338 -2.30 -1.52 -5.95
N VAL A 339 -1.83 -0.49 -5.29
CA VAL A 339 -1.10 0.63 -5.91
C VAL A 339 0.35 0.49 -5.53
N PRO A 340 1.26 0.34 -6.50
CA PRO A 340 2.67 0.41 -6.19
C PRO A 340 2.99 1.77 -5.54
N PRO A 341 3.86 1.81 -4.51
CA PRO A 341 4.28 3.08 -3.91
C PRO A 341 4.90 3.99 -4.98
N PRO A 342 4.72 5.32 -4.88
CA PRO A 342 5.46 6.24 -5.73
C PRO A 342 6.96 6.04 -5.46
N LEU A 343 7.72 5.98 -6.52
CA LEU A 343 9.17 5.89 -6.43
C LEU A 343 9.73 7.10 -5.67
N GLY A 344 10.36 6.87 -4.53
CA GLY A 344 11.03 7.93 -3.79
C GLY A 344 11.00 7.87 -2.27
N THR A 345 10.37 6.86 -1.64
CA THR A 345 10.49 6.68 -0.19
C THR A 345 11.16 5.34 0.08
N THR A 346 12.45 5.39 0.38
CA THR A 346 13.19 4.25 0.93
C THR A 346 12.66 3.97 2.33
N SER A 347 11.82 2.95 2.48
CA SER A 347 11.75 2.21 3.73
C SER A 347 12.89 1.17 3.66
N ASP A 348 13.84 1.27 4.58
CA ASP A 348 14.91 0.28 4.75
C ASP A 348 14.33 -1.04 5.30
N THR A 349 13.61 -1.77 4.46
CA THR A 349 13.35 -3.20 4.66
C THR A 349 13.50 -3.86 3.30
N PRO A 350 14.37 -4.84 3.15
CA PRO A 350 14.46 -5.59 1.91
C PRO A 350 13.12 -6.30 1.69
N ASP A 351 12.41 -5.93 0.61
CA ASP A 351 11.29 -6.71 0.11
C ASP A 351 11.82 -8.09 -0.28
N VAL A 352 11.77 -9.01 0.67
CA VAL A 352 11.80 -10.43 0.35
C VAL A 352 10.48 -10.69 -0.35
N VAL A 353 10.48 -10.58 -1.69
CA VAL A 353 9.37 -11.12 -2.46
C VAL A 353 9.38 -12.60 -2.18
N PRO A 354 8.37 -13.15 -1.47
CA PRO A 354 8.27 -14.58 -1.31
C PRO A 354 8.29 -15.13 -2.74
N ALA A 355 9.15 -16.10 -3.00
CA ALA A 355 9.14 -16.86 -4.25
C ALA A 355 7.67 -17.16 -4.53
N VAL A 356 7.13 -16.63 -5.65
CA VAL A 356 5.70 -16.75 -5.97
C VAL A 356 5.32 -18.19 -5.68
N PRO A 357 4.38 -18.47 -4.74
CA PRO A 357 4.10 -19.83 -4.37
C PRO A 357 3.86 -20.60 -5.65
N TYR A 358 4.63 -21.63 -5.86
CA TYR A 358 4.49 -22.55 -6.97
C TYR A 358 3.13 -23.23 -6.80
N HIS A 359 2.07 -22.62 -7.34
CA HIS A 359 0.80 -23.28 -7.48
C HIS A 359 0.86 -24.13 -8.75
N PRO A 360 0.86 -25.44 -8.63
CA PRO A 360 0.78 -26.37 -9.75
C PRO A 360 -0.67 -26.39 -10.27
N GLU A 361 -1.18 -25.25 -10.74
CA GLU A 361 -2.48 -25.18 -11.40
C GLU A 361 -2.27 -25.40 -12.90
N GLY A 362 -2.23 -26.65 -13.29
CA GLY A 362 -2.14 -27.07 -14.68
C GLY A 362 -1.41 -28.39 -14.85
N GLU A 363 -1.80 -29.13 -15.87
CA GLU A 363 -1.11 -30.35 -16.29
C GLU A 363 0.25 -29.94 -16.88
N LEU A 364 1.35 -30.48 -16.35
CA LEU A 364 2.69 -30.26 -16.92
C LEU A 364 2.80 -31.00 -18.24
N LEU A 365 2.96 -30.26 -19.34
CA LEU A 365 3.15 -30.81 -20.69
C LEU A 365 4.62 -31.01 -21.04
N LEU A 366 5.46 -30.06 -20.64
CA LEU A 366 6.91 -30.09 -20.92
C LEU A 366 7.65 -29.41 -19.76
N LYS A 367 8.72 -30.06 -19.30
CA LYS A 367 9.71 -29.46 -18.41
C LYS A 367 10.98 -29.17 -19.19
N ALA A 368 11.29 -27.89 -19.38
CA ALA A 368 12.53 -27.44 -19.99
C ALA A 368 13.51 -26.94 -18.90
N THR A 369 14.72 -26.55 -19.33
CA THR A 369 15.77 -26.10 -18.37
C THR A 369 15.43 -24.78 -17.70
N ARG A 370 14.82 -23.82 -18.43
CA ARG A 370 14.54 -22.46 -17.95
C ARG A 370 13.05 -22.12 -17.80
N PHE A 371 12.15 -23.00 -18.30
CA PHE A 371 10.71 -22.79 -18.23
C PHE A 371 9.95 -24.12 -18.28
N ASP A 372 8.69 -24.12 -17.89
CA ASP A 372 7.78 -25.23 -18.07
C ASP A 372 6.66 -24.84 -19.05
N VAL A 373 6.08 -25.81 -19.73
CA VAL A 373 4.81 -25.64 -20.43
C VAL A 373 3.75 -26.40 -19.67
N ILE A 374 2.71 -25.68 -19.25
CA ILE A 374 1.59 -26.23 -18.49
C ILE A 374 0.29 -26.03 -19.26
N ARG A 375 -0.63 -26.99 -19.15
CA ARG A 375 -2.01 -26.84 -19.63
C ARG A 375 -2.90 -26.41 -18.49
N ILE A 376 -3.48 -25.24 -18.60
CA ILE A 376 -4.52 -24.76 -17.69
C ILE A 376 -5.85 -25.25 -18.21
N GLY A 377 -6.57 -26.04 -17.40
CA GLY A 377 -7.84 -26.65 -17.78
C GLY A 377 -8.97 -25.63 -17.98
N GLU A 378 -10.11 -26.10 -18.48
CA GLU A 378 -11.31 -25.29 -18.66
C GLU A 378 -11.84 -24.82 -17.28
N SER A 379 -11.95 -23.50 -17.12
CA SER A 379 -12.52 -22.89 -15.94
C SER A 379 -13.31 -21.64 -16.32
N GLY A 380 -14.50 -21.46 -15.78
CA GLY A 380 -15.30 -20.24 -15.96
C GLY A 380 -15.68 -19.91 -17.41
N GLY A 381 -15.82 -20.91 -18.29
CA GLY A 381 -16.15 -20.74 -19.70
C GLY A 381 -14.95 -20.40 -20.61
N LEU A 382 -13.73 -20.40 -20.08
CA LEU A 382 -12.50 -20.28 -20.85
C LEU A 382 -12.04 -21.68 -21.33
N ARG A 383 -11.67 -21.78 -22.60
CA ARG A 383 -11.08 -23.02 -23.14
C ARG A 383 -9.71 -23.31 -22.51
N SER A 384 -9.36 -24.58 -22.42
CA SER A 384 -8.01 -25.05 -22.05
C SER A 384 -6.93 -24.30 -22.84
N ARG A 385 -5.87 -23.84 -22.16
CA ARG A 385 -4.75 -23.12 -22.77
C ARG A 385 -3.42 -23.67 -22.30
N ASP A 386 -2.49 -23.77 -23.22
CA ASP A 386 -1.10 -24.06 -22.91
C ASP A 386 -0.37 -22.75 -22.62
N VAL A 387 0.33 -22.71 -21.49
CA VAL A 387 1.00 -21.52 -20.96
C VAL A 387 2.47 -21.86 -20.68
N ILE A 388 3.37 -21.00 -21.12
CA ILE A 388 4.79 -21.07 -20.75
C ILE A 388 4.94 -20.43 -19.37
N ARG A 389 5.40 -21.21 -18.40
CA ARG A 389 5.66 -20.77 -17.05
C ARG A 389 7.15 -20.53 -16.85
N HIS A 390 7.51 -19.28 -16.55
CA HIS A 390 8.87 -18.82 -16.32
C HIS A 390 9.02 -18.28 -14.90
N PRO A 391 10.17 -18.45 -14.22
CA PRO A 391 10.36 -17.98 -12.83
C PRO A 391 10.31 -16.45 -12.69
N GLY A 392 10.49 -15.71 -13.77
CA GLY A 392 10.62 -14.26 -13.80
C GLY A 392 12.05 -13.82 -14.08
N SER A 393 12.25 -12.52 -14.26
CA SER A 393 13.56 -11.94 -14.57
C SER A 393 13.72 -10.54 -13.96
N VAL A 394 14.99 -10.14 -13.78
CA VAL A 394 15.38 -8.76 -13.51
C VAL A 394 15.94 -8.13 -14.76
N VAL A 395 15.70 -6.84 -14.95
CA VAL A 395 16.25 -6.02 -16.05
C VAL A 395 16.85 -4.76 -15.43
N ILE A 396 18.03 -4.38 -15.83
CA ILE A 396 18.74 -3.26 -15.23
C ILE A 396 18.97 -2.16 -16.29
N VAL A 397 18.70 -0.90 -15.92
CA VAL A 397 19.08 0.29 -16.69
C VAL A 397 20.33 0.88 -16.06
N PRO A 398 21.55 0.55 -16.55
CA PRO A 398 22.78 1.01 -15.95
C PRO A 398 23.14 2.40 -16.47
N LEU A 399 22.94 3.43 -15.66
CA LEU A 399 23.33 4.82 -15.99
C LEU A 399 24.81 5.03 -15.67
N VAL A 400 25.66 4.94 -16.70
CA VAL A 400 27.10 5.22 -16.58
C VAL A 400 27.34 6.67 -16.21
N SER A 401 26.50 7.56 -16.76
CA SER A 401 26.39 8.96 -16.39
C SER A 401 24.97 9.46 -16.64
N ARG A 402 24.73 10.76 -16.41
CA ARG A 402 23.42 11.34 -16.80
C ARG A 402 23.17 11.28 -18.31
N GLU A 403 24.20 11.16 -19.14
CA GLU A 403 24.11 11.21 -20.60
C GLU A 403 24.48 9.89 -21.26
N GLU A 404 24.73 8.82 -20.50
CA GLU A 404 25.17 7.54 -21.04
C GLU A 404 24.57 6.35 -20.30
N VAL A 405 24.08 5.35 -21.06
CA VAL A 405 23.55 4.07 -20.58
C VAL A 405 24.40 2.91 -21.11
N CYS A 406 24.58 1.90 -20.30
CA CYS A 406 25.28 0.68 -20.70
C CYS A 406 24.27 -0.33 -21.25
N LEU A 407 24.27 -0.56 -22.55
CA LEU A 407 23.57 -1.66 -23.21
C LEU A 407 24.50 -2.86 -23.39
N VAL A 408 23.93 -3.99 -23.79
CA VAL A 408 24.65 -5.23 -24.11
C VAL A 408 24.19 -5.78 -25.46
N GLU A 409 25.13 -6.27 -26.26
CA GLU A 409 24.84 -7.05 -27.46
C GLU A 409 24.78 -8.53 -27.08
N VAL A 410 23.63 -9.17 -27.30
CA VAL A 410 23.34 -10.55 -26.88
C VAL A 410 22.91 -11.38 -28.08
N VAL A 411 23.49 -12.57 -28.27
CA VAL A 411 23.04 -13.53 -29.28
C VAL A 411 21.76 -14.22 -28.79
N ARG A 412 20.64 -13.94 -29.42
CA ARG A 412 19.34 -14.54 -29.14
C ARG A 412 19.01 -15.66 -30.13
N VAL A 413 19.30 -16.89 -29.73
CA VAL A 413 19.07 -18.09 -30.55
C VAL A 413 17.60 -18.21 -30.99
N ALA A 414 16.65 -17.83 -30.14
CA ALA A 414 15.22 -17.94 -30.46
C ALA A 414 14.78 -17.11 -31.68
N VAL A 415 15.46 -15.98 -31.93
CA VAL A 415 15.18 -15.11 -33.09
C VAL A 415 16.27 -15.15 -34.14
N GLY A 416 17.37 -15.88 -33.89
CA GLY A 416 18.48 -16.05 -34.83
C GLY A 416 19.28 -14.77 -35.10
N ALA A 417 19.28 -13.82 -34.13
CA ALA A 417 19.89 -12.50 -34.28
C ALA A 417 20.68 -12.10 -33.02
N THR A 418 21.60 -11.15 -33.21
CA THR A 418 22.22 -10.42 -32.09
C THR A 418 21.41 -9.18 -31.86
N LEU A 419 20.85 -9.05 -30.64
CA LEU A 419 20.03 -7.91 -30.23
C LEU A 419 20.82 -6.99 -29.31
N LEU A 420 20.46 -5.70 -29.34
CA LEU A 420 20.93 -4.71 -28.41
C LEU A 420 19.91 -4.57 -27.28
N GLU A 421 20.31 -4.89 -26.06
CA GLU A 421 19.42 -5.04 -24.93
C GLU A 421 19.96 -4.36 -23.67
N LEU A 422 19.11 -4.19 -22.67
CA LEU A 422 19.53 -3.93 -21.29
C LEU A 422 19.99 -5.24 -20.63
N PRO A 423 20.99 -5.20 -19.73
CA PRO A 423 21.36 -6.36 -18.91
C PRO A 423 20.16 -6.96 -18.19
N ALA A 424 20.04 -8.29 -18.23
CA ALA A 424 18.86 -8.97 -17.70
C ALA A 424 19.14 -10.45 -17.38
N GLY A 425 18.66 -10.92 -16.23
CA GLY A 425 18.82 -12.31 -15.84
C GLY A 425 17.59 -12.95 -15.21
N THR A 426 17.58 -14.29 -15.22
CA THR A 426 16.49 -15.11 -14.72
C THR A 426 16.54 -15.24 -13.20
N LEU A 427 15.38 -15.23 -12.54
CA LEU A 427 15.23 -15.45 -11.09
C LEU A 427 15.24 -16.96 -10.79
N ASP A 428 16.42 -17.57 -10.82
CA ASP A 428 16.62 -19.01 -10.63
C ASP A 428 17.29 -19.37 -9.30
N ARG A 429 17.60 -18.34 -8.47
CA ARG A 429 18.25 -18.46 -7.15
C ARG A 429 17.35 -17.92 -6.06
N VAL A 430 17.61 -18.35 -4.82
CA VAL A 430 16.93 -17.81 -3.63
C VAL A 430 17.68 -16.55 -3.19
N GLU A 431 17.27 -15.42 -3.74
CA GLU A 431 17.85 -14.09 -3.48
C GLU A 431 16.76 -13.02 -3.65
N SER A 432 16.96 -11.83 -3.09
CA SER A 432 16.07 -10.71 -3.32
C SER A 432 16.17 -10.20 -4.76
N LEU A 433 15.14 -9.50 -5.26
CA LEU A 433 15.15 -8.92 -6.61
C LEU A 433 16.32 -7.94 -6.81
N GLU A 434 16.67 -7.17 -5.77
CA GLU A 434 17.80 -6.24 -5.82
C GLU A 434 19.14 -6.99 -5.87
N GLU A 435 19.30 -8.05 -5.08
CA GLU A 435 20.52 -8.88 -5.12
C GLU A 435 20.67 -9.52 -6.50
N ALA A 436 19.59 -10.08 -7.09
CA ALA A 436 19.59 -10.58 -8.45
C ALA A 436 20.01 -9.50 -9.45
N ALA A 437 19.42 -8.31 -9.38
CA ALA A 437 19.76 -7.21 -10.27
C ALA A 437 21.23 -6.76 -10.13
N ARG A 438 21.77 -6.70 -8.91
CA ARG A 438 23.18 -6.38 -8.66
C ARG A 438 24.13 -7.44 -9.19
N ARG A 439 23.77 -8.71 -9.04
CA ARG A 439 24.55 -9.86 -9.53
C ARG A 439 24.58 -9.86 -11.06
N GLU A 440 23.43 -9.82 -11.73
CA GLU A 440 23.33 -9.80 -13.19
C GLU A 440 24.05 -8.60 -13.81
N LEU A 441 23.89 -7.40 -13.22
CA LEU A 441 24.66 -6.23 -13.66
C LEU A 441 26.16 -6.48 -13.62
N ALA A 442 26.67 -7.07 -12.54
CA ALA A 442 28.09 -7.34 -12.37
C ALA A 442 28.57 -8.47 -13.31
N GLU A 443 27.79 -9.54 -13.48
CA GLU A 443 28.11 -10.68 -14.33
C GLU A 443 28.15 -10.27 -15.79
N GLU A 444 27.11 -9.58 -16.31
CA GLU A 444 26.98 -9.24 -17.72
C GLU A 444 27.76 -7.99 -18.14
N THR A 445 27.94 -7.02 -17.26
CA THR A 445 28.59 -5.75 -17.62
C THR A 445 29.88 -5.45 -16.86
N GLY A 446 30.14 -6.14 -15.78
CA GLY A 446 31.24 -5.82 -14.88
C GLY A 446 31.00 -4.59 -14.00
N TYR A 447 29.93 -3.81 -14.21
CA TYR A 447 29.60 -2.67 -13.36
C TYR A 447 29.01 -3.10 -12.02
N ARG A 448 29.37 -2.38 -10.96
CA ARG A 448 28.76 -2.49 -9.63
C ARG A 448 28.05 -1.19 -9.30
N ALA A 449 26.78 -1.25 -8.97
CA ALA A 449 25.99 -0.06 -8.65
C ALA A 449 26.17 0.36 -7.18
N GLY A 450 26.44 1.62 -6.93
CA GLY A 450 26.33 2.24 -5.62
C GLY A 450 24.86 2.34 -5.18
N ARG A 451 23.97 2.69 -6.13
CA ARG A 451 22.52 2.79 -5.91
C ARG A 451 21.78 1.93 -6.92
N MET A 452 20.80 1.15 -6.42
CA MET A 452 19.92 0.31 -7.23
C MET A 452 18.47 0.66 -6.86
N THR A 453 17.70 1.18 -7.81
CA THR A 453 16.34 1.70 -7.56
C THR A 453 15.32 0.93 -8.41
N PRO A 454 14.26 0.35 -7.83
CA PRO A 454 13.21 -0.32 -8.60
C PRO A 454 12.47 0.69 -9.48
N LEU A 455 12.24 0.34 -10.74
CA LEU A 455 11.56 1.17 -11.72
C LEU A 455 10.10 0.74 -11.94
N VAL A 456 9.90 -0.52 -12.32
CA VAL A 456 8.59 -1.11 -12.64
C VAL A 456 8.66 -2.63 -12.66
N SER A 457 7.51 -3.30 -12.49
CA SER A 457 7.35 -4.72 -12.78
C SER A 457 6.29 -4.90 -13.87
N MET A 458 6.62 -5.63 -14.93
CA MET A 458 5.74 -5.80 -16.09
C MET A 458 5.67 -7.25 -16.55
N TRP A 459 4.58 -7.60 -17.27
CA TRP A 459 4.43 -8.87 -17.96
C TRP A 459 4.92 -8.72 -19.40
N MET A 460 5.71 -9.70 -19.89
CA MET A 460 6.27 -9.62 -21.25
C MET A 460 5.27 -10.02 -22.32
N SER A 461 4.64 -11.15 -22.19
CA SER A 461 3.67 -11.64 -23.17
C SER A 461 2.54 -12.41 -22.47
N PRO A 462 1.65 -11.72 -21.69
CA PRO A 462 0.71 -12.36 -20.79
C PRO A 462 -0.35 -13.23 -21.47
N GLY A 463 -0.43 -13.21 -22.80
CA GLY A 463 -1.32 -14.08 -23.57
C GLY A 463 -0.85 -15.54 -23.66
N ILE A 464 0.44 -15.80 -23.47
CA ILE A 464 1.04 -17.15 -23.61
C ILE A 464 2.16 -17.40 -22.59
N LEU A 465 2.84 -16.35 -22.13
CA LEU A 465 4.01 -16.45 -21.27
C LEU A 465 3.72 -15.84 -19.90
N ARG A 466 3.89 -16.64 -18.87
CA ARG A 466 3.83 -16.20 -17.47
C ARG A 466 5.24 -15.83 -17.00
N GLU A 467 5.79 -14.77 -17.56
CA GLU A 467 7.04 -14.16 -17.15
C GLU A 467 6.82 -12.76 -16.62
N ARG A 468 7.20 -12.50 -15.39
CA ARG A 468 7.22 -11.17 -14.80
C ARG A 468 8.64 -10.63 -14.77
N MET A 469 8.84 -9.46 -15.34
CA MET A 469 10.12 -8.76 -15.33
C MET A 469 10.09 -7.63 -14.31
N HIS A 470 11.18 -7.52 -13.55
CA HIS A 470 11.40 -6.48 -12.54
C HIS A 470 12.53 -5.59 -13.00
N VAL A 471 12.22 -4.34 -13.33
CA VAL A 471 13.17 -3.38 -13.90
C VAL A 471 13.75 -2.50 -12.79
N PHE A 472 15.07 -2.34 -12.80
CA PHE A 472 15.82 -1.49 -11.88
C PHE A 472 16.62 -0.44 -12.63
N VAL A 473 16.86 0.71 -12.00
CA VAL A 473 17.84 1.70 -12.44
C VAL A 473 19.07 1.58 -11.56
N ALA A 474 20.22 1.43 -12.17
CA ALA A 474 21.52 1.36 -11.50
C ALA A 474 22.32 2.64 -11.72
N GLU A 475 22.76 3.26 -10.64
CA GLU A 475 23.49 4.52 -10.63
C GLU A 475 24.76 4.39 -9.78
N ASP A 476 25.63 5.42 -9.87
CA ASP A 476 26.91 5.43 -9.15
C ASP A 476 27.76 4.18 -9.48
N LEU A 477 27.89 3.92 -10.78
CA LEU A 477 28.50 2.70 -11.29
C LEU A 477 30.01 2.72 -11.14
N VAL A 478 30.55 1.64 -10.57
CA VAL A 478 31.99 1.38 -10.49
C VAL A 478 32.35 0.25 -11.47
N PRO A 479 33.25 0.46 -12.42
CA PRO A 479 33.64 -0.57 -13.38
C PRO A 479 34.45 -1.70 -12.71
N GLY A 480 34.27 -2.91 -13.23
CA GLY A 480 34.97 -4.12 -12.82
C GLY A 480 35.00 -5.14 -13.97
N PRO A 481 35.53 -6.33 -13.77
CA PRO A 481 35.54 -7.38 -14.78
C PRO A 481 34.17 -8.01 -14.94
N GLN A 482 33.79 -8.37 -16.19
CA GLN A 482 32.66 -9.26 -16.45
C GLN A 482 32.92 -10.67 -15.91
N ALA A 483 31.84 -11.37 -15.54
CA ALA A 483 31.89 -12.75 -15.04
C ALA A 483 30.77 -13.58 -15.67
N LEU A 484 30.77 -13.67 -17.00
CA LEU A 484 29.74 -14.35 -17.79
C LEU A 484 29.64 -15.84 -17.46
N GLU A 485 28.44 -16.38 -17.51
CA GLU A 485 28.20 -17.81 -17.36
C GLU A 485 28.75 -18.61 -18.59
N PRO A 486 29.10 -19.89 -18.41
CA PRO A 486 29.58 -20.72 -19.53
C PRO A 486 28.55 -20.80 -20.66
N GLY A 487 28.95 -20.33 -21.85
CA GLY A 487 28.09 -20.31 -23.03
C GLY A 487 27.41 -18.97 -23.32
N GLU A 488 27.52 -18.00 -22.47
CA GLU A 488 27.05 -16.65 -22.75
C GLU A 488 28.00 -15.89 -23.68
N GLN A 489 27.41 -15.17 -24.61
CA GLN A 489 28.11 -14.30 -25.56
C GLN A 489 27.52 -12.90 -25.45
N ILE A 490 28.06 -12.11 -24.54
CA ILE A 490 27.58 -10.77 -24.23
C ILE A 490 28.73 -9.77 -24.42
N ARG A 491 28.48 -8.71 -25.20
CA ARG A 491 29.42 -7.61 -25.43
C ARG A 491 28.81 -6.32 -24.85
N ILE A 492 29.58 -5.63 -24.04
CA ILE A 492 29.22 -4.34 -23.47
C ILE A 492 29.17 -3.25 -24.56
N ARG A 493 28.09 -2.45 -24.54
CA ARG A 493 27.86 -1.36 -25.49
C ARG A 493 27.38 -0.09 -24.77
N PRO A 494 28.28 0.73 -24.22
CA PRO A 494 27.89 2.05 -23.73
C PRO A 494 27.38 2.94 -24.88
N VAL A 495 26.26 3.63 -24.68
CA VAL A 495 25.57 4.43 -25.69
C VAL A 495 25.12 5.74 -25.05
N GLY A 496 25.25 6.84 -25.78
CA GLY A 496 24.72 8.13 -25.34
C GLY A 496 23.20 8.04 -25.14
N TRP A 497 22.68 8.65 -24.07
CA TRP A 497 21.27 8.56 -23.71
C TRP A 497 20.33 8.97 -24.84
N ALA A 498 20.60 10.12 -25.47
CA ALA A 498 19.79 10.60 -26.59
C ALA A 498 19.85 9.64 -27.81
N GLU A 499 20.99 8.99 -28.05
CA GLU A 499 21.14 8.01 -29.10
C GLU A 499 20.36 6.72 -28.75
N ALA A 500 20.44 6.23 -27.51
CA ALA A 500 19.68 5.06 -27.06
C ALA A 500 18.17 5.26 -27.24
N LEU A 501 17.65 6.47 -26.93
CA LEU A 501 16.26 6.81 -27.21
C LEU A 501 15.96 6.82 -28.73
N ALA A 502 16.82 7.41 -29.55
CA ALA A 502 16.64 7.39 -31.00
C ALA A 502 16.61 5.96 -31.53
N MET A 503 17.45 5.06 -31.00
CA MET A 503 17.48 3.64 -31.36
C MET A 503 16.18 2.89 -31.05
N CYS A 504 15.40 3.34 -30.03
CA CYS A 504 14.08 2.79 -29.76
C CYS A 504 13.05 3.10 -30.85
N PHE A 505 13.23 4.19 -31.59
CA PHE A 505 12.27 4.65 -32.61
C PHE A 505 12.69 4.26 -34.04
N ASP A 506 13.98 4.11 -34.29
CA ASP A 506 14.49 3.81 -35.62
C ASP A 506 14.73 2.29 -35.88
N GLY A 507 14.40 1.45 -34.87
CA GLY A 507 14.45 -0.01 -34.99
C GLY A 507 15.84 -0.62 -34.75
N ARG A 508 16.84 0.13 -34.28
CA ARG A 508 18.12 -0.46 -33.87
C ARG A 508 18.04 -1.22 -32.55
N ILE A 509 17.09 -0.83 -31.68
CA ILE A 509 16.69 -1.62 -30.51
C ILE A 509 15.34 -2.25 -30.84
N GLU A 510 15.30 -3.58 -30.94
CA GLU A 510 14.09 -4.36 -31.25
C GLU A 510 13.53 -5.06 -29.99
N ASP A 511 14.26 -5.05 -28.89
CA ASP A 511 13.88 -5.71 -27.65
C ASP A 511 12.87 -4.88 -26.84
N ALA A 512 11.66 -5.39 -26.69
CA ALA A 512 10.53 -4.69 -26.08
C ALA A 512 10.80 -4.26 -24.63
N LYS A 513 11.48 -5.09 -23.82
CA LYS A 513 11.80 -4.75 -22.41
C LYS A 513 12.76 -3.55 -22.33
N THR A 514 13.73 -3.52 -23.23
CA THR A 514 14.72 -2.44 -23.35
C THR A 514 14.05 -1.14 -23.77
N ILE A 515 13.23 -1.17 -24.83
CA ILE A 515 12.45 -0.01 -25.28
C ILE A 515 11.58 0.53 -24.15
N ALA A 516 10.78 -0.33 -23.51
CA ALA A 516 9.90 0.09 -22.43
C ALA A 516 10.66 0.71 -21.25
N ALA A 517 11.76 0.08 -20.82
CA ALA A 517 12.54 0.55 -19.68
C ALA A 517 13.22 1.91 -19.95
N LEU A 518 13.84 2.10 -21.14
CA LEU A 518 14.46 3.36 -21.52
C LEU A 518 13.44 4.51 -21.59
N LEU A 519 12.28 4.27 -22.22
CA LEU A 519 11.22 5.28 -22.31
C LEU A 519 10.61 5.62 -20.94
N MET A 520 10.50 4.64 -20.04
CA MET A 520 10.04 4.89 -18.67
C MET A 520 11.03 5.70 -17.84
N VAL A 521 12.32 5.48 -18.02
CA VAL A 521 13.36 6.32 -17.38
C VAL A 521 13.31 7.74 -17.94
N GLU A 522 13.18 7.90 -19.27
CA GLU A 522 13.07 9.23 -19.88
C GLU A 522 11.86 10.01 -19.38
N ALA A 523 10.70 9.33 -19.27
CA ALA A 523 9.47 9.97 -18.77
C ALA A 523 9.56 10.43 -17.29
N ARG A 524 10.63 10.05 -16.58
CA ARG A 524 10.90 10.42 -15.17
C ARG A 524 12.07 11.39 -14.99
N ARG A 525 12.79 11.68 -16.04
CA ARG A 525 13.85 12.70 -16.08
C ARG A 525 13.28 14.10 -16.20
#